data_d6385db341ddfe4e9b6b0ffab29d8f86
#
_entry.id   d6385db341ddfe4e9b6b0ffab29d8f86
#
_cell.length_a   1.000
_cell.length_b   1.000
_cell.length_c   1.000
_cell.angle_alpha   90.00
_cell.angle_beta   90.00
_cell.angle_gamma   90.00
#
_symmetry.space_group_name_H-M   'P 1'
#
loop_
_entity.id
_entity.type
_entity.pdbx_description
1 polymer ?
#
loop_
_entity_poly.entity_id
_entity_poly.type
_entity_poly.pdbx_seq_one_letter_code
_entity_poly.pdbx_strand_id
1 'polypeptide(L)'
;MPTAENKESKSKDHKCPRTNLREFRHKNTFLCYTCPNQRSDRYHVTGLILPVRILELKLIGIIFLFFSAQIVGAKDIFGHGGPVVDIEVSNDRSKIFTASFDYSFIIWDSKKLKMLAKFDNHESSLVDVAIDGTDKNAVILERNNSISVWDISGIPLNIPSMQALKIKENYKVSAIAISNDAAFIATGGFNGQLSIWSTDTATKLFEINSHVGAVSKLSFTENDQHLLTAGTDGKLIKWSTPTLEIEDLIINLNWGIRSFDDNNSLISIGTSDGKMLVVDSNDKKTIFEQIELNQPVTATSISHTADIVSFGNINGRILTYDMILGKIISDNKVVNGPIWSMNFLDKKQIVYGGLDDFISVVPINNQKWNFTTILQNTREFQTANNSRTHVGEIHFKRKCSVCHSIDLSHSNKAGPTLHKIMGRQAGSLNDYNYSDALKNANFVWDTVTIRELFEQGPNEFIPGSKMPLQVISQSNDLNALLDYLEKLSGEHVITDK
;
A
#
# COMPACT_ATOMS: atom_id res chain seq x y z
N MET A 1 -70.61 -18.41 0.07
CA MET A 1 -71.36 -19.51 0.69
C MET A 1 -70.77 -20.82 0.25
N PRO A 2 -70.58 -21.83 1.08
CA PRO A 2 -70.40 -21.88 2.52
C PRO A 2 -69.03 -22.53 2.88
N THR A 3 -68.47 -22.17 4.00
CA THR A 3 -68.39 -22.78 5.36
C THR A 3 -67.43 -23.95 5.49
N ALA A 4 -66.38 -23.75 6.27
CA ALA A 4 -66.11 -24.25 7.59
C ALA A 4 -65.76 -25.76 7.65
N GLU A 5 -64.74 -26.18 8.36
CA GLU A 5 -64.71 -26.37 9.78
C GLU A 5 -63.34 -26.74 10.37
N ASN A 6 -63.17 -26.30 11.55
CA ASN A 6 -62.11 -26.57 12.54
C ASN A 6 -61.88 -28.05 12.88
N LYS A 7 -60.64 -28.40 13.22
CA LYS A 7 -60.42 -29.29 14.39
C LYS A 7 -59.11 -28.94 15.11
N GLU A 8 -59.27 -28.45 16.30
CA GLU A 8 -58.27 -28.38 17.40
C GLU A 8 -57.82 -29.78 17.84
N SER A 9 -56.56 -29.89 18.19
CA SER A 9 -56.12 -30.88 19.16
C SER A 9 -55.09 -30.25 20.11
N LYS A 10 -55.52 -30.25 21.36
CA LYS A 10 -54.78 -29.84 22.57
C LYS A 10 -53.59 -30.75 22.82
N SER A 11 -52.46 -30.16 23.21
CA SER A 11 -51.44 -30.88 23.97
C SER A 11 -50.81 -29.95 25.01
N LYS A 12 -50.73 -30.49 26.16
CA LYS A 12 -50.59 -30.00 27.52
C LYS A 12 -49.28 -29.23 27.78
N ASP A 13 -49.43 -28.12 28.50
CA ASP A 13 -48.42 -27.41 29.26
C ASP A 13 -47.72 -28.29 30.31
N HIS A 14 -46.40 -28.23 30.35
CA HIS A 14 -45.64 -28.48 31.59
C HIS A 14 -44.74 -27.28 31.88
N LYS A 15 -45.18 -26.46 32.84
CA LYS A 15 -44.44 -25.42 33.48
C LYS A 15 -43.33 -26.02 34.38
N CYS A 16 -42.12 -25.53 34.27
CA CYS A 16 -41.08 -25.71 35.25
C CYS A 16 -40.86 -24.36 35.98
N PRO A 17 -40.72 -24.33 37.31
CA PRO A 17 -40.70 -23.08 38.05
C PRO A 17 -39.33 -22.43 38.10
N ARG A 18 -39.38 -21.10 38.13
CA ARG A 18 -38.23 -20.19 38.39
C ARG A 18 -37.69 -20.38 39.77
N THR A 19 -36.38 -20.53 39.90
CA THR A 19 -35.65 -20.23 41.13
C THR A 19 -34.41 -19.37 40.86
N ASN A 20 -34.23 -18.41 41.74
CA ASN A 20 -33.30 -17.32 41.77
C ASN A 20 -31.83 -17.73 41.63
N LEU A 21 -31.09 -17.05 40.76
CA LEU A 21 -29.63 -17.04 40.72
C LEU A 21 -29.11 -15.95 41.68
N ARG A 22 -28.36 -16.34 42.70
CA ARG A 22 -27.39 -15.49 43.43
C ARG A 22 -25.99 -15.75 42.86
N GLU A 23 -25.31 -14.67 42.51
CA GLU A 23 -23.90 -14.66 42.13
C GLU A 23 -23.00 -15.22 43.23
N PHE A 24 -22.10 -16.11 42.85
CA PHE A 24 -20.81 -16.29 43.53
C PHE A 24 -19.73 -16.57 42.50
N ARG A 25 -18.77 -15.65 42.39
CA ARG A 25 -17.50 -15.85 41.71
C ARG A 25 -16.61 -16.78 42.54
N HIS A 26 -16.09 -17.86 41.99
CA HIS A 26 -14.67 -18.24 42.01
C HIS A 26 -14.42 -19.59 41.33
N LYS A 27 -13.40 -19.55 40.42
CA LYS A 27 -12.48 -20.64 39.97
C LYS A 27 -13.07 -21.89 39.32
N ASN A 28 -12.82 -21.98 38.03
CA ASN A 28 -12.55 -23.19 37.21
C ASN A 28 -12.77 -24.56 37.89
N THR A 29 -13.85 -25.22 37.49
CA THR A 29 -13.94 -26.63 37.11
C THR A 29 -15.40 -26.95 36.80
N PHE A 30 -15.67 -27.41 35.59
CA PHE A 30 -16.98 -27.96 35.21
C PHE A 30 -17.03 -29.40 35.69
N LEU A 31 -17.93 -29.70 36.65
CA LEU A 31 -18.35 -31.04 37.00
C LEU A 31 -19.84 -31.18 36.70
N CYS A 32 -20.13 -32.06 35.74
CA CYS A 32 -21.50 -32.53 35.47
C CYS A 32 -21.95 -33.46 36.60
N TYR A 33 -23.04 -33.12 37.28
CA TYR A 33 -23.72 -34.03 38.21
C TYR A 33 -24.79 -34.79 37.45
N THR A 34 -24.66 -36.13 37.43
CA THR A 34 -25.71 -37.07 37.10
C THR A 34 -26.48 -37.47 38.35
N CYS A 35 -27.78 -37.58 38.20
CA CYS A 35 -28.75 -38.03 39.23
C CYS A 35 -28.47 -39.42 39.78
N PRO A 36 -28.87 -39.67 41.05
CA PRO A 36 -28.67 -40.96 41.70
C PRO A 36 -29.90 -41.86 41.54
N ASN A 37 -29.69 -43.13 41.20
CA ASN A 37 -30.36 -44.31 41.76
C ASN A 37 -30.00 -45.55 40.95
N GLN A 38 -29.24 -46.45 41.55
CA GLN A 38 -29.58 -47.85 41.81
C GLN A 38 -28.41 -48.63 42.42
N ARG A 39 -28.72 -49.22 43.52
CA ARG A 39 -28.23 -50.41 44.25
C ARG A 39 -26.91 -51.04 43.91
N SER A 40 -26.20 -51.21 45.02
CA SER A 40 -25.08 -52.07 45.36
C SER A 40 -25.12 -53.48 44.80
N ASP A 41 -24.03 -53.97 44.25
CA ASP A 41 -23.53 -55.31 44.45
C ASP A 41 -22.00 -55.30 44.47
N ARG A 42 -21.48 -55.95 45.53
CA ARG A 42 -20.07 -56.11 45.81
C ARG A 42 -19.52 -57.32 45.00
N TYR A 43 -18.47 -57.11 44.26
CA TYR A 43 -17.56 -58.17 43.92
C TYR A 43 -16.12 -57.79 44.28
N HIS A 44 -15.56 -58.61 45.17
CA HIS A 44 -14.11 -58.64 45.47
C HIS A 44 -13.39 -59.30 44.29
N VAL A 45 -12.40 -58.59 43.70
CA VAL A 45 -11.39 -59.21 42.85
C VAL A 45 -10.03 -58.76 43.38
N THR A 46 -9.34 -59.70 43.98
CA THR A 46 -7.91 -59.68 44.27
C THR A 46 -7.14 -59.90 42.97
N GLY A 47 -6.26 -59.01 42.59
CA GLY A 47 -5.40 -59.22 41.41
C GLY A 47 -4.19 -58.31 41.41
N LEU A 48 -3.08 -58.93 41.75
CA LEU A 48 -1.65 -58.64 41.51
C LEU A 48 -1.27 -57.29 40.91
N ILE A 49 -0.51 -56.52 41.64
CA ILE A 49 0.29 -55.42 41.24
C ILE A 49 1.61 -55.92 40.66
N LEU A 50 1.82 -55.71 39.36
CA LEU A 50 3.14 -55.81 38.71
C LEU A 50 3.63 -54.39 38.40
N PRO A 51 4.90 -54.04 38.68
CA PRO A 51 5.41 -52.69 38.38
C PRO A 51 5.75 -52.58 36.90
N VAL A 52 4.99 -51.79 36.17
CA VAL A 52 5.37 -51.37 34.81
C VAL A 52 6.34 -50.18 34.92
N ARG A 53 7.53 -50.38 34.38
CA ARG A 53 8.65 -49.47 34.35
C ARG A 53 8.26 -48.09 33.77
N ILE A 54 8.55 -47.06 34.53
CA ILE A 54 8.58 -45.64 34.14
C ILE A 54 9.76 -45.44 33.17
N LEU A 55 9.61 -45.75 31.87
CA LEU A 55 10.64 -45.43 30.88
C LEU A 55 10.12 -44.95 29.50
N GLU A 56 8.83 -44.76 29.30
CA GLU A 56 8.30 -44.34 28.02
C GLU A 56 7.55 -42.98 27.98
N LEU A 57 7.50 -42.26 29.10
CA LEU A 57 6.83 -40.96 29.18
C LEU A 57 7.73 -39.75 28.93
N LYS A 58 9.00 -39.94 28.55
CA LYS A 58 9.92 -38.85 28.21
C LYS A 58 10.04 -38.55 26.74
N LEU A 59 9.50 -39.36 25.85
CA LEU A 59 9.62 -39.14 24.39
C LEU A 59 8.39 -38.46 23.76
N ILE A 60 7.24 -38.42 24.43
CA ILE A 60 6.02 -37.73 23.93
C ILE A 60 5.99 -36.26 24.33
N GLY A 61 6.77 -35.85 25.33
CA GLY A 61 6.88 -34.47 25.77
C GLY A 61 7.75 -33.57 24.89
N ILE A 62 8.49 -34.11 23.93
CA ILE A 62 9.46 -33.33 23.11
C ILE A 62 8.91 -32.98 21.71
N ILE A 63 7.83 -33.62 21.27
CA ILE A 63 7.23 -33.34 19.93
C ILE A 63 6.21 -32.17 19.99
N PHE A 64 5.81 -31.70 21.17
CA PHE A 64 4.84 -30.59 21.33
C PHE A 64 5.47 -29.20 21.49
N LEU A 65 6.79 -29.05 21.35
CA LEU A 65 7.49 -27.77 21.62
C LEU A 65 8.09 -27.07 20.40
N PHE A 66 7.72 -27.45 19.17
CA PHE A 66 8.22 -26.76 17.96
C PHE A 66 7.14 -26.31 16.95
N PHE A 67 5.89 -26.12 17.39
CA PHE A 67 5.01 -25.21 16.69
C PHE A 67 5.00 -23.86 17.44
N SER A 68 6.14 -23.19 17.51
CA SER A 68 6.16 -21.77 17.66
C SER A 68 5.50 -21.22 16.40
N ALA A 69 4.24 -20.80 16.50
CA ALA A 69 3.64 -19.92 15.52
C ALA A 69 4.62 -18.74 15.40
N GLN A 70 5.39 -18.70 14.35
CA GLN A 70 6.15 -17.51 14.01
C GLN A 70 5.11 -16.41 13.84
N ILE A 71 5.08 -15.49 14.80
CA ILE A 71 4.37 -14.24 14.65
C ILE A 71 5.08 -13.55 13.48
N VAL A 72 4.50 -13.68 12.30
CA VAL A 72 5.00 -12.97 11.12
C VAL A 72 4.71 -11.49 11.38
N GLY A 73 5.73 -10.76 11.80
CA GLY A 73 5.68 -9.32 11.95
C GLY A 73 5.67 -8.64 10.58
N ALA A 74 5.42 -7.33 10.55
CA ALA A 74 5.64 -6.51 9.37
C ALA A 74 7.10 -6.65 8.92
N LYS A 75 7.33 -6.69 7.60
CA LYS A 75 8.65 -6.79 7.01
C LYS A 75 8.84 -5.69 5.98
N ASP A 76 9.80 -4.80 6.25
CA ASP A 76 10.20 -3.76 5.32
C ASP A 76 11.23 -4.32 4.33
N ILE A 77 11.09 -3.90 3.07
CA ILE A 77 11.91 -4.35 1.95
C ILE A 77 12.53 -3.11 1.31
N PHE A 78 13.84 -3.01 1.41
CA PHE A 78 14.62 -1.87 0.96
C PHE A 78 15.21 -2.08 -0.43
N GLY A 79 15.31 -0.99 -1.22
CA GLY A 79 15.90 -0.99 -2.56
C GLY A 79 15.62 0.27 -3.34
N HIS A 80 14.51 0.95 -3.01
CA HIS A 80 14.26 2.29 -3.48
C HIS A 80 15.06 3.34 -2.71
N GLY A 81 15.31 4.48 -3.34
CA GLY A 81 15.94 5.63 -2.72
C GLY A 81 14.99 6.81 -2.52
N GLY A 82 13.69 6.60 -2.65
CA GLY A 82 12.64 7.59 -2.51
C GLY A 82 11.26 6.97 -2.37
N PRO A 83 10.21 7.80 -2.22
CA PRO A 83 8.83 7.36 -2.03
C PRO A 83 8.35 6.38 -3.10
N VAL A 84 7.66 5.32 -2.66
CA VAL A 84 7.05 4.33 -3.54
C VAL A 84 5.62 4.77 -3.85
N VAL A 85 5.36 5.07 -5.12
CA VAL A 85 4.11 5.68 -5.56
C VAL A 85 3.08 4.67 -6.01
N ASP A 86 3.54 3.55 -6.58
CA ASP A 86 2.64 2.51 -7.04
C ASP A 86 3.24 1.12 -6.89
N ILE A 87 2.35 0.14 -6.68
CA ILE A 87 2.66 -1.27 -6.46
C ILE A 87 1.65 -2.11 -7.21
N GLU A 88 2.17 -3.01 -8.05
CA GLU A 88 1.38 -4.05 -8.68
C GLU A 88 1.91 -5.44 -8.29
N VAL A 89 1.05 -6.44 -8.31
CA VAL A 89 1.40 -7.83 -8.01
C VAL A 89 1.03 -8.69 -9.20
N SER A 90 1.96 -9.55 -9.65
CA SER A 90 1.71 -10.47 -10.76
C SER A 90 0.48 -11.36 -10.53
N ASN A 91 -0.19 -11.76 -11.59
CA ASN A 91 -1.37 -12.62 -11.52
C ASN A 91 -1.07 -13.96 -10.84
N ASP A 92 0.11 -14.52 -11.07
CA ASP A 92 0.59 -15.75 -10.41
C ASP A 92 1.08 -15.52 -8.97
N ARG A 93 1.06 -14.27 -8.48
CA ARG A 93 1.51 -13.84 -7.16
C ARG A 93 3.00 -14.15 -6.88
N SER A 94 3.80 -14.36 -7.91
CA SER A 94 5.23 -14.66 -7.76
C SER A 94 6.11 -13.41 -7.69
N LYS A 95 5.63 -12.27 -8.21
CA LYS A 95 6.39 -11.02 -8.31
C LYS A 95 5.60 -9.84 -7.73
N ILE A 96 6.36 -8.84 -7.26
CA ILE A 96 5.86 -7.51 -6.91
C ILE A 96 6.57 -6.52 -7.82
N PHE A 97 5.84 -5.57 -8.35
CA PHE A 97 6.32 -4.49 -9.21
C PHE A 97 6.14 -3.18 -8.49
N THR A 98 7.16 -2.33 -8.47
CA THR A 98 7.11 -1.07 -7.72
C THR A 98 7.67 0.08 -8.52
N ALA A 99 6.95 1.19 -8.55
CA ALA A 99 7.37 2.45 -9.14
C ALA A 99 7.68 3.48 -8.04
N SER A 100 8.73 4.27 -8.20
CA SER A 100 9.16 5.21 -7.18
C SER A 100 9.53 6.59 -7.73
N PHE A 101 9.49 7.60 -6.85
CA PHE A 101 10.03 8.93 -7.11
C PHE A 101 11.55 8.95 -7.26
N ASP A 102 12.25 7.87 -6.92
CA ASP A 102 13.69 7.73 -7.10
C ASP A 102 14.12 7.43 -8.54
N TYR A 103 13.20 7.54 -9.49
CA TYR A 103 13.39 7.24 -10.92
C TYR A 103 13.61 5.74 -11.20
N SER A 104 13.24 4.87 -10.26
CA SER A 104 13.42 3.44 -10.45
C SER A 104 12.10 2.67 -10.47
N PHE A 105 12.08 1.66 -11.34
CA PHE A 105 11.13 0.58 -11.36
C PHE A 105 11.85 -0.67 -10.87
N ILE A 106 11.29 -1.36 -9.88
CA ILE A 106 11.90 -2.55 -9.28
C ILE A 106 10.94 -3.72 -9.34
N ILE A 107 11.48 -4.89 -9.65
CA ILE A 107 10.77 -6.17 -9.64
C ILE A 107 11.33 -7.02 -8.50
N TRP A 108 10.44 -7.58 -7.69
CA TRP A 108 10.78 -8.36 -6.51
C TRP A 108 10.19 -9.77 -6.57
N ASP A 109 10.89 -10.75 -5.99
CA ASP A 109 10.33 -12.07 -5.66
C ASP A 109 9.40 -11.92 -4.46
N SER A 110 8.12 -12.21 -4.63
CA SER A 110 7.09 -12.00 -3.58
C SER A 110 7.27 -12.92 -2.36
N LYS A 111 7.84 -14.12 -2.56
CA LYS A 111 8.02 -15.10 -1.50
C LYS A 111 9.32 -14.89 -0.73
N LYS A 112 10.41 -14.63 -1.45
CA LYS A 112 11.73 -14.40 -0.85
C LYS A 112 11.89 -12.96 -0.37
N LEU A 113 11.05 -12.05 -0.86
CA LEU A 113 11.11 -10.60 -0.62
C LEU A 113 12.51 -10.05 -0.97
N LYS A 114 13.01 -10.44 -2.14
CA LYS A 114 14.32 -10.03 -2.68
C LYS A 114 14.13 -9.39 -4.04
N MET A 115 14.96 -8.39 -4.32
CA MET A 115 15.03 -7.75 -5.62
C MET A 115 15.45 -8.77 -6.68
N LEU A 116 14.70 -8.82 -7.78
CA LEU A 116 15.02 -9.58 -8.99
C LEU A 116 15.67 -8.69 -10.05
N ALA A 117 15.16 -7.46 -10.21
CA ALA A 117 15.68 -6.49 -11.16
C ALA A 117 15.38 -5.05 -10.72
N LYS A 118 16.25 -4.11 -11.09
CA LYS A 118 16.08 -2.67 -10.87
C LYS A 118 16.41 -1.91 -12.16
N PHE A 119 15.53 -0.98 -12.53
CA PHE A 119 15.64 -0.09 -13.69
C PHE A 119 15.61 1.34 -13.19
N ASP A 120 16.72 2.04 -13.24
CA ASP A 120 16.92 3.40 -12.70
C ASP A 120 17.34 4.41 -13.77
N ASN A 121 17.22 4.05 -15.07
CA ASN A 121 17.56 4.91 -16.20
C ASN A 121 16.38 5.78 -16.71
N HIS A 122 15.35 5.99 -15.88
CA HIS A 122 14.23 6.86 -16.23
C HIS A 122 14.64 8.34 -16.19
N GLU A 123 14.09 9.13 -17.10
CA GLU A 123 14.40 10.55 -17.22
C GLU A 123 13.73 11.40 -16.12
N SER A 124 12.65 10.88 -15.53
CA SER A 124 11.86 11.55 -14.51
C SER A 124 11.36 10.58 -13.45
N SER A 125 10.86 11.09 -12.33
CA SER A 125 10.23 10.25 -11.31
C SER A 125 9.01 9.53 -11.86
N LEU A 126 8.81 8.30 -11.40
CA LEU A 126 7.67 7.50 -11.83
C LEU A 126 6.39 7.98 -11.12
N VAL A 127 5.26 7.78 -11.78
CA VAL A 127 3.93 8.21 -11.32
C VAL A 127 2.99 7.02 -11.16
N ASP A 128 3.05 6.08 -12.11
CA ASP A 128 2.13 4.95 -12.20
C ASP A 128 2.79 3.80 -12.95
N VAL A 129 2.39 2.56 -12.65
CA VAL A 129 2.83 1.35 -13.36
C VAL A 129 1.62 0.45 -13.57
N ALA A 130 1.50 -0.13 -14.76
CA ALA A 130 0.48 -1.11 -15.09
C ALA A 130 1.12 -2.35 -15.70
N ILE A 131 0.62 -3.52 -15.33
CA ILE A 131 1.12 -4.82 -15.77
C ILE A 131 0.01 -5.54 -16.54
N ASP A 132 0.35 -6.16 -17.67
CA ASP A 132 -0.62 -6.94 -18.45
C ASP A 132 -1.04 -8.24 -17.76
N GLY A 133 -2.14 -8.82 -18.20
CA GLY A 133 -2.69 -10.06 -17.61
C GLY A 133 -1.79 -11.28 -17.77
N THR A 134 -0.76 -11.22 -18.63
CA THR A 134 0.21 -12.31 -18.83
C THR A 134 1.51 -12.14 -18.04
N ASP A 135 1.65 -11.05 -17.27
CA ASP A 135 2.86 -10.69 -16.51
C ASP A 135 4.13 -10.55 -17.39
N LYS A 136 3.95 -10.18 -18.67
CA LYS A 136 5.06 -10.05 -19.64
C LYS A 136 5.38 -8.62 -20.01
N ASN A 137 4.41 -7.72 -19.90
CA ASN A 137 4.59 -6.33 -20.26
C ASN A 137 4.27 -5.42 -19.09
N ALA A 138 5.11 -4.40 -18.90
CA ALA A 138 4.89 -3.31 -17.97
C ALA A 138 4.79 -1.99 -18.73
N VAL A 139 3.79 -1.19 -18.40
CA VAL A 139 3.68 0.20 -18.87
C VAL A 139 4.02 1.12 -17.71
N ILE A 140 4.91 2.07 -17.94
CA ILE A 140 5.43 2.98 -16.93
C ILE A 140 5.13 4.42 -17.36
N LEU A 141 4.49 5.18 -16.45
CA LEU A 141 4.25 6.60 -16.59
C LEU A 141 5.28 7.38 -15.77
N GLU A 142 5.98 8.28 -16.43
CA GLU A 142 6.88 9.24 -15.81
C GLU A 142 6.22 10.60 -15.59
N ARG A 143 6.70 11.37 -14.61
CA ARG A 143 6.19 12.73 -14.31
C ARG A 143 6.34 13.73 -15.46
N ASN A 144 7.35 13.56 -16.33
CA ASN A 144 7.53 14.34 -17.55
C ASN A 144 6.51 14.01 -18.65
N ASN A 145 5.56 13.12 -18.37
CA ASN A 145 4.52 12.63 -19.29
C ASN A 145 5.03 11.64 -20.34
N SER A 146 6.22 11.07 -20.14
CA SER A 146 6.71 9.95 -20.95
C SER A 146 6.00 8.66 -20.52
N ILE A 147 5.52 7.89 -21.47
CA ILE A 147 4.94 6.57 -21.24
C ILE A 147 5.78 5.58 -22.04
N SER A 148 6.27 4.54 -21.38
CA SER A 148 7.12 3.51 -21.97
C SER A 148 6.58 2.11 -21.70
N VAL A 149 6.75 1.22 -22.66
CA VAL A 149 6.38 -0.19 -22.56
C VAL A 149 7.64 -1.03 -22.44
N TRP A 150 7.65 -1.96 -21.49
CA TRP A 150 8.79 -2.81 -21.16
C TRP A 150 8.41 -4.28 -21.25
N ASP A 151 9.21 -5.08 -21.96
CA ASP A 151 9.13 -6.55 -21.89
C ASP A 151 9.83 -7.03 -20.61
N ILE A 152 9.06 -7.61 -19.70
CA ILE A 152 9.51 -8.14 -18.42
C ILE A 152 9.44 -9.66 -18.34
N SER A 153 9.15 -10.33 -19.46
CA SER A 153 8.92 -11.79 -19.53
C SER A 153 10.12 -12.64 -19.12
N GLY A 154 11.34 -12.11 -19.32
CA GLY A 154 12.59 -12.86 -19.10
C GLY A 154 13.19 -12.73 -17.69
N ILE A 155 12.56 -12.03 -16.76
CA ILE A 155 13.12 -11.80 -15.42
C ILE A 155 12.90 -13.04 -14.52
N PRO A 156 13.94 -13.51 -13.79
CA PRO A 156 15.22 -12.85 -13.47
C PRO A 156 16.39 -13.12 -14.42
N LEU A 157 16.23 -13.86 -15.49
CA LEU A 157 17.36 -14.33 -16.30
C LEU A 157 17.85 -13.34 -17.35
N ASN A 158 16.97 -12.47 -17.81
CA ASN A 158 17.29 -11.47 -18.85
C ASN A 158 17.10 -10.06 -18.31
N ILE A 159 17.95 -9.13 -18.75
CA ILE A 159 17.71 -7.70 -18.58
C ILE A 159 16.50 -7.36 -19.46
N PRO A 160 15.41 -6.77 -18.94
CA PRO A 160 14.28 -6.41 -19.77
C PRO A 160 14.71 -5.49 -20.90
N SER A 161 14.23 -5.77 -22.08
CA SER A 161 14.35 -4.86 -23.19
C SER A 161 13.24 -3.83 -23.08
N MET A 162 13.60 -2.55 -23.05
CA MET A 162 12.64 -1.50 -23.32
C MET A 162 12.14 -1.72 -24.75
N GLN A 163 10.87 -2.08 -24.91
CA GLN A 163 10.23 -1.96 -26.20
C GLN A 163 10.31 -0.48 -26.58
N ALA A 164 10.74 -0.19 -27.81
CA ALA A 164 10.94 1.19 -28.27
C ALA A 164 9.64 2.00 -28.40
N LEU A 165 8.56 1.58 -27.76
CA LEU A 165 7.27 2.22 -27.81
C LEU A 165 7.22 3.34 -26.78
N LYS A 166 7.39 4.57 -27.26
CA LYS A 166 7.13 5.78 -26.46
C LYS A 166 5.81 6.40 -26.92
N ILE A 167 4.88 6.50 -26.00
CA ILE A 167 3.62 7.22 -26.19
C ILE A 167 3.77 8.60 -25.56
N LYS A 168 3.26 9.61 -26.26
CA LYS A 168 3.23 10.98 -25.74
C LYS A 168 1.85 11.58 -25.91
N GLU A 169 1.25 11.94 -24.78
CA GLU A 169 -0.01 12.67 -24.73
C GLU A 169 0.18 14.18 -24.85
N ASN A 170 -0.84 14.85 -25.40
CA ASN A 170 -0.91 16.32 -25.49
C ASN A 170 -1.46 16.97 -24.19
N TYR A 171 -1.90 16.16 -23.25
CA TYR A 171 -2.35 16.56 -21.91
C TYR A 171 -1.51 15.87 -20.83
N LYS A 172 -1.57 16.38 -19.60
CA LYS A 172 -0.86 15.76 -18.48
C LYS A 172 -1.61 14.53 -18.01
N VAL A 173 -0.96 13.37 -18.10
CA VAL A 173 -1.50 12.07 -17.71
C VAL A 173 -1.44 11.92 -16.18
N SER A 174 -2.50 11.38 -15.59
CA SER A 174 -2.65 11.13 -14.15
C SER A 174 -2.71 9.64 -13.81
N ALA A 175 -3.17 8.79 -14.74
CA ALA A 175 -3.31 7.35 -14.57
C ALA A 175 -3.14 6.62 -15.90
N ILE A 176 -2.63 5.39 -15.85
CA ILE A 176 -2.49 4.47 -16.99
C ILE A 176 -3.06 3.11 -16.67
N ALA A 177 -3.41 2.35 -17.71
CA ALA A 177 -3.74 0.93 -17.63
C ALA A 177 -3.31 0.24 -18.93
N ILE A 178 -3.04 -1.06 -18.87
CA ILE A 178 -2.79 -1.92 -20.02
C ILE A 178 -3.83 -3.06 -20.01
N SER A 179 -4.33 -3.45 -21.19
CA SER A 179 -5.25 -4.59 -21.32
C SER A 179 -4.55 -5.90 -20.96
N ASN A 180 -5.33 -6.91 -20.53
CA ASN A 180 -4.77 -8.20 -20.12
C ASN A 180 -4.06 -8.94 -21.26
N ASP A 181 -4.51 -8.74 -22.50
CA ASP A 181 -3.90 -9.27 -23.72
C ASP A 181 -2.74 -8.40 -24.26
N ALA A 182 -2.45 -7.29 -23.57
CA ALA A 182 -1.46 -6.27 -23.94
C ALA A 182 -1.75 -5.56 -25.29
N ALA A 183 -2.95 -5.65 -25.85
CA ALA A 183 -3.27 -5.00 -27.12
C ALA A 183 -3.50 -3.48 -27.00
N PHE A 184 -3.97 -3.01 -25.84
CA PHE A 184 -4.36 -1.62 -25.62
C PHE A 184 -3.73 -1.02 -24.37
N ILE A 185 -3.40 0.27 -24.47
CA ILE A 185 -3.03 1.11 -23.32
C ILE A 185 -4.09 2.20 -23.19
N ALA A 186 -4.62 2.38 -21.98
CA ALA A 186 -5.49 3.49 -21.63
C ALA A 186 -4.70 4.56 -20.88
N THR A 187 -4.93 5.84 -21.19
CA THR A 187 -4.33 7.00 -20.52
C THR A 187 -5.43 7.94 -20.05
N GLY A 188 -5.41 8.27 -18.75
CA GLY A 188 -6.33 9.22 -18.13
C GLY A 188 -5.62 10.52 -17.77
N GLY A 189 -6.23 11.67 -18.04
CA GLY A 189 -5.63 12.98 -17.84
C GLY A 189 -6.12 13.72 -16.59
N PHE A 190 -5.31 14.67 -16.11
CA PHE A 190 -5.70 15.62 -15.06
C PHE A 190 -6.88 16.52 -15.48
N ASN A 191 -7.12 16.65 -16.78
CA ASN A 191 -8.22 17.43 -17.36
C ASN A 191 -9.46 16.59 -17.68
N GLY A 192 -9.48 15.30 -17.31
CA GLY A 192 -10.59 14.39 -17.54
C GLY A 192 -10.61 13.73 -18.92
N GLN A 193 -9.59 13.96 -19.75
CA GLN A 193 -9.44 13.24 -21.01
C GLN A 193 -9.08 11.78 -20.78
N LEU A 194 -9.57 10.93 -21.65
CA LEU A 194 -9.32 9.50 -21.71
C LEU A 194 -8.96 9.12 -23.13
N SER A 195 -7.84 8.42 -23.33
CA SER A 195 -7.44 7.92 -24.64
C SER A 195 -7.15 6.42 -24.60
N ILE A 196 -7.38 5.74 -25.71
CA ILE A 196 -6.95 4.36 -25.98
C ILE A 196 -5.90 4.38 -27.07
N TRP A 197 -4.82 3.65 -26.85
CA TRP A 197 -3.69 3.48 -27.73
C TRP A 197 -3.53 2.01 -28.11
N SER A 198 -3.15 1.75 -29.36
CA SER A 198 -2.66 0.43 -29.76
C SER A 198 -1.25 0.23 -29.25
N THR A 199 -1.00 -0.87 -28.57
CA THR A 199 0.35 -1.22 -28.08
C THR A 199 1.30 -1.58 -29.21
N ASP A 200 0.81 -2.21 -30.28
CA ASP A 200 1.65 -2.62 -31.42
C ASP A 200 2.19 -1.45 -32.23
N THR A 201 1.36 -0.43 -32.42
CA THR A 201 1.66 0.67 -33.37
C THR A 201 1.95 2.00 -32.67
N ALA A 202 1.76 2.11 -31.38
CA ALA A 202 1.80 3.37 -30.60
C ALA A 202 0.88 4.46 -31.17
N THR A 203 -0.20 4.08 -31.83
CA THR A 203 -1.16 5.02 -32.40
C THR A 203 -2.34 5.20 -31.48
N LYS A 204 -2.79 6.45 -31.33
CA LYS A 204 -4.02 6.77 -30.60
C LYS A 204 -5.22 6.32 -31.44
N LEU A 205 -6.05 5.45 -30.87
CA LEU A 205 -7.25 4.93 -31.51
C LEU A 205 -8.46 5.79 -31.20
N PHE A 206 -8.65 6.16 -29.94
CA PHE A 206 -9.79 6.92 -29.45
C PHE A 206 -9.36 7.94 -28.41
N GLU A 207 -10.10 9.04 -28.33
CA GLU A 207 -9.94 10.08 -27.30
C GLU A 207 -11.31 10.70 -27.00
N ILE A 208 -11.65 10.84 -25.72
CA ILE A 208 -12.88 11.44 -25.26
C ILE A 208 -12.65 12.26 -23.96
N ASN A 209 -13.62 13.12 -23.63
CA ASN A 209 -13.71 13.73 -22.29
C ASN A 209 -14.56 12.83 -21.41
N SER A 210 -13.95 12.08 -20.50
CA SER A 210 -14.58 11.06 -19.68
C SER A 210 -15.11 11.60 -18.35
N HIS A 211 -14.36 12.52 -17.72
CA HIS A 211 -14.65 13.06 -16.40
C HIS A 211 -14.55 14.59 -16.34
N VAL A 212 -15.22 15.17 -15.35
CA VAL A 212 -15.05 16.59 -15.00
C VAL A 212 -13.97 16.68 -13.91
N GLY A 213 -12.72 16.93 -14.31
CA GLY A 213 -11.55 16.88 -13.44
C GLY A 213 -10.67 15.67 -13.72
N ALA A 214 -9.73 15.38 -12.83
CA ALA A 214 -8.73 14.34 -13.08
C ALA A 214 -9.34 12.94 -13.09
N VAL A 215 -8.88 12.12 -14.04
CA VAL A 215 -9.03 10.66 -13.98
C VAL A 215 -8.07 10.15 -12.91
N SER A 216 -8.58 9.52 -11.87
CA SER A 216 -7.78 9.11 -10.71
C SER A 216 -7.24 7.68 -10.79
N LYS A 217 -7.94 6.78 -11.44
CA LYS A 217 -7.53 5.39 -11.67
C LYS A 217 -8.23 4.83 -12.90
N LEU A 218 -7.59 3.89 -13.56
CA LEU A 218 -8.06 3.13 -14.73
C LEU A 218 -7.86 1.63 -14.47
N SER A 219 -8.75 0.78 -14.98
CA SER A 219 -8.59 -0.67 -14.98
C SER A 219 -9.34 -1.29 -16.16
N PHE A 220 -8.68 -2.17 -16.91
CA PHE A 220 -9.40 -3.05 -17.86
C PHE A 220 -10.03 -4.21 -17.10
N THR A 221 -11.23 -4.61 -17.48
CA THR A 221 -11.84 -5.84 -16.95
C THR A 221 -11.08 -7.07 -17.42
N GLU A 222 -11.20 -8.20 -16.70
CA GLU A 222 -10.44 -9.42 -16.99
C GLU A 222 -10.54 -9.92 -18.45
N ASN A 223 -11.66 -9.66 -19.11
CA ASN A 223 -11.89 -10.06 -20.49
C ASN A 223 -11.56 -8.97 -21.54
N ASP A 224 -11.01 -7.83 -21.12
CA ASP A 224 -10.67 -6.66 -21.93
C ASP A 224 -11.82 -6.04 -22.75
N GLN A 225 -13.08 -6.47 -22.50
CA GLN A 225 -14.23 -5.92 -23.19
C GLN A 225 -14.63 -4.53 -22.65
N HIS A 226 -14.20 -4.22 -21.44
CA HIS A 226 -14.55 -2.95 -20.80
C HIS A 226 -13.35 -2.31 -20.11
N LEU A 227 -13.41 -0.99 -20.03
CA LEU A 227 -12.52 -0.17 -19.23
C LEU A 227 -13.33 0.51 -18.11
N LEU A 228 -12.86 0.40 -16.89
CA LEU A 228 -13.38 1.14 -15.74
C LEU A 228 -12.54 2.41 -15.54
N THR A 229 -13.20 3.54 -15.30
CA THR A 229 -12.52 4.80 -15.00
C THR A 229 -13.14 5.47 -13.79
N ALA A 230 -12.29 5.90 -12.86
CA ALA A 230 -12.70 6.72 -11.73
C ALA A 230 -12.20 8.15 -11.85
N GLY A 231 -13.00 9.11 -11.42
CA GLY A 231 -12.66 10.52 -11.50
C GLY A 231 -12.78 11.29 -10.19
N THR A 232 -12.12 12.44 -10.14
CA THR A 232 -12.27 13.39 -9.03
C THR A 232 -13.66 14.06 -9.00
N ASP A 233 -14.48 13.82 -10.02
CA ASP A 233 -15.90 14.19 -10.08
C ASP A 233 -16.82 13.21 -9.33
N GLY A 234 -16.27 12.18 -8.70
CA GLY A 234 -17.00 11.19 -7.92
C GLY A 234 -17.67 10.08 -8.73
N LYS A 235 -17.40 10.00 -10.03
CA LYS A 235 -17.98 8.98 -10.90
C LYS A 235 -17.05 7.81 -11.10
N LEU A 236 -17.63 6.61 -11.14
CA LEU A 236 -17.02 5.39 -11.67
C LEU A 236 -17.84 4.96 -12.88
N ILE A 237 -17.20 4.96 -14.05
CA ILE A 237 -17.86 4.74 -15.35
C ILE A 237 -17.25 3.50 -16.01
N LYS A 238 -18.12 2.69 -16.61
CA LYS A 238 -17.79 1.53 -17.43
C LYS A 238 -17.94 1.87 -18.90
N TRP A 239 -16.90 1.63 -19.67
CA TRP A 239 -16.82 1.91 -21.10
C TRP A 239 -16.61 0.63 -21.89
N SER A 240 -17.17 0.53 -23.07
CA SER A 240 -16.82 -0.54 -24.03
C SER A 240 -15.44 -0.30 -24.63
N THR A 241 -14.66 -1.36 -24.82
CA THR A 241 -13.30 -1.31 -25.37
C THR A 241 -13.31 -1.84 -26.80
N PRO A 242 -12.58 -1.21 -27.76
CA PRO A 242 -11.79 0.01 -27.61
C PRO A 242 -12.57 1.32 -27.89
N THR A 243 -13.86 1.26 -28.23
CA THR A 243 -14.61 2.38 -28.80
C THR A 243 -14.89 3.52 -27.84
N LEU A 244 -14.76 3.29 -26.51
CA LEU A 244 -15.06 4.25 -25.45
C LEU A 244 -16.51 4.76 -25.48
N GLU A 245 -17.43 3.91 -25.83
CA GLU A 245 -18.86 4.16 -25.64
C GLU A 245 -19.23 3.89 -24.18
N ILE A 246 -20.03 4.80 -23.58
CA ILE A 246 -20.50 4.60 -22.19
C ILE A 246 -21.42 3.40 -22.16
N GLU A 247 -21.03 2.36 -21.43
CA GLU A 247 -21.91 1.23 -21.20
C GLU A 247 -22.72 1.42 -19.92
N ASP A 248 -22.06 1.91 -18.85
CA ASP A 248 -22.72 2.07 -17.57
C ASP A 248 -22.08 3.14 -16.69
N LEU A 249 -22.91 3.79 -15.86
CA LEU A 249 -22.49 4.60 -14.71
C LEU A 249 -22.67 3.74 -13.45
N ILE A 250 -21.58 3.18 -12.95
CA ILE A 250 -21.62 2.26 -11.81
C ILE A 250 -21.97 3.00 -10.51
N ILE A 251 -21.32 4.13 -10.28
CA ILE A 251 -21.59 4.97 -9.10
C ILE A 251 -21.36 6.45 -9.40
N ASN A 252 -22.09 7.32 -8.68
CA ASN A 252 -21.94 8.76 -8.72
C ASN A 252 -22.00 9.29 -7.30
N LEU A 253 -20.86 9.69 -6.76
CA LEU A 253 -20.67 10.18 -5.41
C LEU A 253 -20.54 11.72 -5.39
N ASN A 254 -20.78 12.34 -4.23
CA ASN A 254 -20.57 13.77 -4.05
C ASN A 254 -19.09 14.17 -3.89
N TRP A 255 -18.21 13.19 -3.69
CA TRP A 255 -16.78 13.35 -3.43
C TRP A 255 -15.94 12.53 -4.40
N GLY A 256 -14.80 13.10 -4.79
CA GLY A 256 -13.91 12.46 -5.77
C GLY A 256 -13.45 11.07 -5.33
N ILE A 257 -13.47 10.13 -6.27
CA ILE A 257 -12.89 8.80 -6.08
C ILE A 257 -11.38 8.94 -6.23
N ARG A 258 -10.63 8.43 -5.25
CA ARG A 258 -9.16 8.46 -5.22
C ARG A 258 -8.54 7.15 -5.71
N SER A 259 -9.17 6.05 -5.36
CA SER A 259 -8.74 4.71 -5.74
C SER A 259 -9.95 3.80 -5.91
N PHE A 260 -9.80 2.81 -6.76
CA PHE A 260 -10.67 1.65 -6.82
C PHE A 260 -9.84 0.42 -7.19
N ASP A 261 -10.37 -0.75 -6.87
CA ASP A 261 -9.87 -2.03 -7.34
C ASP A 261 -11.07 -2.91 -7.67
N ASP A 262 -10.99 -3.75 -8.71
CA ASP A 262 -12.06 -4.59 -9.16
C ASP A 262 -11.66 -6.06 -9.27
N ASN A 263 -12.63 -6.93 -9.03
CA ASN A 263 -12.52 -8.35 -9.20
C ASN A 263 -13.81 -8.86 -9.87
N ASN A 264 -14.02 -8.46 -11.13
CA ASN A 264 -15.16 -8.81 -12.00
C ASN A 264 -16.58 -8.77 -11.38
N SER A 265 -16.72 -9.10 -10.10
CA SER A 265 -17.98 -9.11 -9.37
C SER A 265 -18.10 -8.01 -8.32
N LEU A 266 -16.97 -7.58 -7.76
CA LEU A 266 -16.91 -6.59 -6.70
C LEU A 266 -15.97 -5.45 -7.08
N ILE A 267 -16.35 -4.24 -6.70
CA ILE A 267 -15.52 -3.05 -6.84
C ILE A 267 -15.36 -2.41 -5.47
N SER A 268 -14.11 -2.27 -5.01
CA SER A 268 -13.77 -1.48 -3.83
C SER A 268 -13.48 -0.05 -4.24
N ILE A 269 -13.96 0.92 -3.46
CA ILE A 269 -13.83 2.34 -3.79
C ILE A 269 -13.39 3.12 -2.55
N GLY A 270 -12.36 3.94 -2.71
CA GLY A 270 -11.86 4.89 -1.73
C GLY A 270 -12.05 6.33 -2.18
N THR A 271 -12.56 7.19 -1.31
CA THR A 271 -12.90 8.57 -1.65
C THR A 271 -12.06 9.62 -0.92
N SER A 272 -12.12 10.86 -1.40
CA SER A 272 -11.39 12.00 -0.83
C SER A 272 -11.93 12.50 0.49
N ASP A 273 -13.18 12.18 0.85
CA ASP A 273 -13.79 12.48 2.16
C ASP A 273 -13.58 11.39 3.21
N GLY A 274 -13.02 10.23 2.82
CA GLY A 274 -12.75 9.11 3.71
C GLY A 274 -13.81 8.02 3.68
N LYS A 275 -14.67 7.98 2.64
CA LYS A 275 -15.63 6.89 2.46
C LYS A 275 -14.93 5.68 1.84
N MET A 276 -15.20 4.51 2.41
CA MET A 276 -14.81 3.17 1.99
C MET A 276 -16.06 2.42 1.54
N LEU A 277 -16.07 1.95 0.31
CA LEU A 277 -17.22 1.25 -0.28
C LEU A 277 -16.79 -0.06 -0.91
N VAL A 278 -17.68 -1.06 -0.87
CA VAL A 278 -17.66 -2.23 -1.75
C VAL A 278 -19.01 -2.33 -2.43
N VAL A 279 -18.98 -2.40 -3.73
CA VAL A 279 -20.18 -2.42 -4.59
C VAL A 279 -20.14 -3.68 -5.46
N ASP A 280 -21.27 -4.36 -5.59
CA ASP A 280 -21.44 -5.37 -6.62
C ASP A 280 -21.47 -4.70 -8.00
N SER A 281 -20.66 -5.18 -8.93
CA SER A 281 -20.51 -4.58 -10.26
C SER A 281 -21.72 -4.80 -11.16
N ASN A 282 -22.57 -5.82 -10.87
CA ASN A 282 -23.70 -6.21 -11.70
C ASN A 282 -24.98 -5.49 -11.29
N ASP A 283 -25.36 -5.57 -10.01
CA ASP A 283 -26.60 -4.97 -9.50
C ASP A 283 -26.38 -3.60 -8.84
N LYS A 284 -25.11 -3.13 -8.75
CA LYS A 284 -24.69 -1.85 -8.16
C LYS A 284 -25.07 -1.71 -6.69
N LYS A 285 -25.30 -2.81 -6.03
CA LYS A 285 -25.65 -2.83 -4.62
C LYS A 285 -24.42 -2.58 -3.77
N THR A 286 -24.52 -1.63 -2.85
CA THR A 286 -23.50 -1.43 -1.82
C THR A 286 -23.56 -2.56 -0.81
N ILE A 287 -22.46 -3.29 -0.70
CA ILE A 287 -22.31 -4.44 0.21
C ILE A 287 -21.66 -3.99 1.53
N PHE A 288 -20.72 -3.05 1.44
CA PHE A 288 -20.03 -2.48 2.59
C PHE A 288 -19.91 -0.98 2.41
N GLU A 289 -20.12 -0.23 3.48
CA GLU A 289 -19.87 1.21 3.54
C GLU A 289 -19.37 1.59 4.94
N GLN A 290 -18.27 2.33 4.98
CA GLN A 290 -17.75 2.98 6.17
C GLN A 290 -17.19 4.36 5.81
N ILE A 291 -17.35 5.33 6.71
CA ILE A 291 -16.88 6.70 6.50
C ILE A 291 -15.98 7.10 7.67
N GLU A 292 -14.79 7.58 7.35
CA GLU A 292 -13.89 8.23 8.30
C GLU A 292 -13.62 9.65 7.82
N LEU A 293 -14.43 10.59 8.27
CA LEU A 293 -14.36 11.98 7.83
C LEU A 293 -12.95 12.57 7.98
N ASN A 294 -12.55 13.34 6.96
CA ASN A 294 -11.23 13.98 6.87
C ASN A 294 -10.02 13.03 6.81
N GLN A 295 -10.24 11.78 6.43
CA GLN A 295 -9.17 10.80 6.23
C GLN A 295 -9.27 10.18 4.84
N PRO A 296 -8.86 10.88 3.77
CA PRO A 296 -8.89 10.37 2.41
C PRO A 296 -8.38 8.94 2.31
N VAL A 297 -9.14 8.08 1.65
CA VAL A 297 -8.73 6.71 1.30
C VAL A 297 -7.95 6.77 0.01
N THR A 298 -6.67 6.46 0.07
CA THR A 298 -5.71 6.67 -1.02
C THR A 298 -5.38 5.40 -1.79
N ALA A 299 -5.65 4.23 -1.19
CA ALA A 299 -5.44 2.93 -1.82
C ALA A 299 -6.54 1.95 -1.41
N THR A 300 -6.94 1.08 -2.32
CA THR A 300 -7.85 -0.05 -2.07
C THR A 300 -7.30 -1.29 -2.75
N SER A 301 -7.61 -2.46 -2.22
CA SER A 301 -7.31 -3.73 -2.88
C SER A 301 -8.34 -4.79 -2.51
N ILE A 302 -8.69 -5.66 -3.47
CA ILE A 302 -9.56 -6.83 -3.31
C ILE A 302 -8.69 -8.08 -3.40
N SER A 303 -8.90 -9.05 -2.52
CA SER A 303 -8.23 -10.34 -2.63
C SER A 303 -8.67 -11.07 -3.91
N HIS A 304 -7.78 -11.88 -4.48
CA HIS A 304 -8.06 -12.65 -5.70
C HIS A 304 -9.34 -13.50 -5.61
N THR A 305 -9.70 -13.96 -4.42
CA THR A 305 -10.91 -14.74 -4.17
C THR A 305 -12.15 -13.89 -3.86
N ALA A 306 -12.03 -12.56 -3.91
CA ALA A 306 -13.08 -11.59 -3.58
C ALA A 306 -13.69 -11.77 -2.17
N ASP A 307 -12.99 -12.45 -1.26
CA ASP A 307 -13.47 -12.70 0.10
C ASP A 307 -13.01 -11.66 1.12
N ILE A 308 -11.95 -10.89 0.80
CA ILE A 308 -11.38 -9.87 1.67
C ILE A 308 -11.10 -8.60 0.87
N VAL A 309 -11.41 -7.45 1.47
CA VAL A 309 -11.13 -6.12 0.90
C VAL A 309 -10.36 -5.29 1.91
N SER A 310 -9.38 -4.53 1.45
CA SER A 310 -8.59 -3.64 2.29
C SER A 310 -8.59 -2.21 1.77
N PHE A 311 -8.53 -1.25 2.72
CA PHE A 311 -8.53 0.19 2.47
C PHE A 311 -7.37 0.84 3.23
N GLY A 312 -6.53 1.56 2.50
CA GLY A 312 -5.41 2.34 3.02
C GLY A 312 -5.70 3.84 2.97
N ASN A 313 -5.42 4.57 4.04
CA ASN A 313 -5.70 6.00 4.10
C ASN A 313 -4.43 6.87 4.16
N ILE A 314 -4.63 8.19 4.09
CA ILE A 314 -3.56 9.20 4.12
C ILE A 314 -2.77 9.22 5.44
N ASN A 315 -3.32 8.67 6.51
CA ASN A 315 -2.69 8.63 7.84
C ASN A 315 -1.95 7.32 8.13
N GLY A 316 -1.86 6.43 7.14
CA GLY A 316 -1.14 5.16 7.26
C GLY A 316 -1.90 4.06 7.99
N ARG A 317 -3.22 4.12 7.99
CA ARG A 317 -4.09 3.07 8.53
C ARG A 317 -4.56 2.16 7.42
N ILE A 318 -4.52 0.84 7.66
CA ILE A 318 -5.11 -0.18 6.81
C ILE A 318 -6.27 -0.82 7.57
N LEU A 319 -7.46 -0.74 6.99
CA LEU A 319 -8.66 -1.42 7.43
C LEU A 319 -8.94 -2.58 6.48
N THR A 320 -9.19 -3.77 7.00
CA THR A 320 -9.51 -4.96 6.21
C THR A 320 -10.87 -5.51 6.63
N TYR A 321 -11.74 -5.70 5.64
CA TYR A 321 -13.09 -6.23 5.80
C TYR A 321 -13.19 -7.62 5.16
N ASP A 322 -13.77 -8.56 5.89
CA ASP A 322 -14.08 -9.91 5.41
C ASP A 322 -15.52 -9.95 4.90
N MET A 323 -15.67 -10.20 3.61
CA MET A 323 -16.95 -10.19 2.91
C MET A 323 -17.83 -11.38 3.29
N ILE A 324 -17.22 -12.52 3.63
CA ILE A 324 -17.93 -13.74 4.04
C ILE A 324 -18.45 -13.60 5.48
N LEU A 325 -17.59 -13.10 6.36
CA LEU A 325 -17.93 -12.91 7.78
C LEU A 325 -18.74 -11.64 8.02
N GLY A 326 -18.81 -10.72 7.06
CA GLY A 326 -19.51 -9.44 7.18
C GLY A 326 -18.95 -8.53 8.27
N LYS A 327 -17.62 -8.55 8.51
CA LYS A 327 -17.00 -7.79 9.59
C LYS A 327 -15.59 -7.33 9.28
N ILE A 328 -15.14 -6.29 10.00
CA ILE A 328 -13.75 -5.86 10.00
C ILE A 328 -12.90 -6.91 10.74
N ILE A 329 -11.88 -7.43 10.06
CA ILE A 329 -10.95 -8.44 10.60
C ILE A 329 -9.59 -7.87 10.96
N SER A 330 -9.23 -6.71 10.43
CA SER A 330 -7.99 -6.01 10.78
C SER A 330 -8.19 -4.50 10.66
N ASP A 331 -7.62 -3.76 11.58
CA ASP A 331 -7.71 -2.31 11.64
C ASP A 331 -6.47 -1.77 12.35
N ASN A 332 -5.44 -1.44 11.58
CA ASN A 332 -4.13 -1.12 12.12
C ASN A 332 -3.51 0.10 11.46
N LYS A 333 -2.89 0.96 12.27
CA LYS A 333 -1.97 1.97 11.79
C LYS A 333 -0.61 1.32 11.56
N VAL A 334 -0.18 1.27 10.30
CA VAL A 334 1.05 0.56 9.87
C VAL A 334 2.22 1.49 9.57
N VAL A 335 1.95 2.78 9.30
CA VAL A 335 2.97 3.79 8.97
C VAL A 335 2.53 5.19 9.40
N ASN A 336 3.47 6.14 9.53
CA ASN A 336 3.18 7.57 9.68
C ASN A 336 3.27 8.26 8.32
N GLY A 337 2.18 8.31 7.60
CA GLY A 337 2.12 8.90 6.26
C GLY A 337 1.09 8.19 5.40
N PRO A 338 0.84 8.68 4.18
CA PRO A 338 -0.14 8.08 3.29
C PRO A 338 0.30 6.70 2.79
N ILE A 339 -0.68 5.83 2.63
CA ILE A 339 -0.56 4.61 1.84
C ILE A 339 -0.99 4.99 0.43
N TRP A 340 -0.06 5.07 -0.51
CA TRP A 340 -0.37 5.49 -1.88
C TRP A 340 -0.83 4.34 -2.76
N SER A 341 -0.23 3.17 -2.56
CA SER A 341 -0.62 1.95 -3.24
C SER A 341 -0.48 0.74 -2.32
N MET A 342 -1.34 -0.26 -2.50
CA MET A 342 -1.28 -1.52 -1.79
C MET A 342 -1.93 -2.63 -2.61
N ASN A 343 -1.47 -3.87 -2.37
CA ASN A 343 -1.99 -5.05 -3.03
C ASN A 343 -1.95 -6.27 -2.09
N PHE A 344 -2.86 -7.22 -2.27
CA PHE A 344 -2.78 -8.51 -1.60
C PHE A 344 -1.67 -9.36 -2.21
N LEU A 345 -0.76 -9.89 -1.39
CA LEU A 345 0.14 -10.97 -1.79
C LEU A 345 -0.56 -12.32 -1.69
N ASP A 346 -1.31 -12.51 -0.63
CA ASP A 346 -2.18 -13.66 -0.39
C ASP A 346 -3.33 -13.27 0.57
N LYS A 347 -4.12 -14.26 1.01
CA LYS A 347 -5.22 -14.02 1.98
C LYS A 347 -4.77 -13.56 3.37
N LYS A 348 -3.47 -13.54 3.64
CA LYS A 348 -2.92 -13.25 4.98
C LYS A 348 -1.98 -12.05 4.99
N GLN A 349 -1.57 -11.57 3.82
CA GLN A 349 -0.54 -10.54 3.72
C GLN A 349 -0.90 -9.48 2.67
N ILE A 350 -0.62 -8.24 3.01
CA ILE A 350 -0.71 -7.08 2.13
C ILE A 350 0.69 -6.49 1.97
N VAL A 351 1.05 -6.13 0.74
CA VAL A 351 2.18 -5.24 0.47
C VAL A 351 1.66 -3.82 0.27
N TYR A 352 2.35 -2.81 0.81
CA TYR A 352 2.02 -1.41 0.60
C TYR A 352 3.26 -0.53 0.45
N GLY A 353 3.06 0.63 -0.17
CA GLY A 353 4.04 1.69 -0.35
C GLY A 353 3.45 3.07 -0.08
N GLY A 354 4.33 4.05 0.10
CA GLY A 354 3.95 5.43 0.41
C GLY A 354 5.15 6.36 0.43
N LEU A 355 5.20 7.25 1.42
CA LEU A 355 6.28 8.25 1.56
C LEU A 355 7.66 7.65 1.87
N ASP A 356 7.72 6.44 2.38
CA ASP A 356 8.97 5.79 2.72
C ASP A 356 9.72 5.29 1.47
N ASP A 357 11.04 5.07 1.61
CA ASP A 357 11.92 4.54 0.57
C ASP A 357 11.98 3.01 0.54
N PHE A 358 10.96 2.36 1.10
CA PHE A 358 10.79 0.91 1.16
C PHE A 358 9.32 0.54 0.95
N ILE A 359 9.09 -0.72 0.59
CA ILE A 359 7.76 -1.33 0.65
C ILE A 359 7.67 -2.20 1.90
N SER A 360 6.48 -2.33 2.47
CA SER A 360 6.25 -3.17 3.64
C SER A 360 5.25 -4.26 3.35
N VAL A 361 5.53 -5.47 3.82
CA VAL A 361 4.58 -6.57 3.86
C VAL A 361 4.06 -6.73 5.28
N VAL A 362 2.74 -6.62 5.43
CA VAL A 362 2.05 -6.72 6.72
C VAL A 362 1.07 -7.87 6.74
N PRO A 363 0.99 -8.63 7.83
CA PRO A 363 -0.01 -9.68 7.96
C PRO A 363 -1.39 -9.09 8.30
N ILE A 364 -2.43 -9.73 7.79
CA ILE A 364 -3.81 -9.46 8.14
C ILE A 364 -4.14 -10.28 9.37
N ASN A 365 -4.15 -9.64 10.53
CA ASN A 365 -4.50 -10.28 11.80
C ASN A 365 -5.13 -9.28 12.77
N ASN A 366 -5.89 -9.80 13.73
CA ASN A 366 -6.56 -9.00 14.77
C ASN A 366 -5.61 -8.51 15.89
N GLN A 367 -4.31 -8.71 15.78
CA GLN A 367 -3.38 -8.18 16.77
C GLN A 367 -3.27 -6.67 16.56
N LYS A 368 -3.61 -5.91 17.59
CA LYS A 368 -3.31 -4.47 17.63
C LYS A 368 -1.79 -4.31 17.52
N TRP A 369 -1.34 -3.84 16.40
CA TRP A 369 0.06 -3.52 16.17
C TRP A 369 0.42 -2.34 17.06
N ASN A 370 1.35 -2.53 17.97
CA ASN A 370 1.98 -1.40 18.63
C ASN A 370 2.94 -0.78 17.62
N PHE A 371 2.52 0.31 17.01
CA PHE A 371 3.31 1.09 16.06
C PHE A 371 4.73 1.39 16.57
N THR A 372 4.89 1.53 17.89
CA THR A 372 6.18 1.66 18.58
C THR A 372 7.10 0.46 18.34
N THR A 373 6.57 -0.75 18.19
CA THR A 373 7.38 -1.96 17.98
C THR A 373 7.88 -2.07 16.55
N ILE A 374 7.10 -1.60 15.55
CA ILE A 374 7.52 -1.56 14.14
C ILE A 374 8.67 -0.55 13.98
N LEU A 375 8.55 0.64 14.57
CA LEU A 375 9.60 1.65 14.55
C LEU A 375 10.87 1.21 15.31
N GLN A 376 10.75 0.38 16.35
CA GLN A 376 11.89 -0.10 17.12
C GLN A 376 12.72 -1.15 16.35
N ASN A 377 12.09 -1.91 15.45
CA ASN A 377 12.80 -2.95 14.71
C ASN A 377 13.37 -2.50 13.36
N THR A 378 12.92 -1.36 12.82
CA THR A 378 13.27 -0.94 11.45
C THR A 378 14.11 0.33 11.39
N ARG A 379 14.20 1.09 12.47
CA ARG A 379 15.06 2.27 12.56
C ARG A 379 15.69 2.32 13.93
N GLU A 380 17.01 2.38 13.99
CA GLU A 380 17.75 3.03 15.08
C GLU A 380 17.44 4.54 15.15
N PHE A 381 16.16 4.92 14.97
CA PHE A 381 15.62 6.19 15.40
C PHE A 381 15.25 6.11 16.88
N GLN A 382 15.99 5.33 17.61
CA GLN A 382 15.95 5.47 19.06
C GLN A 382 16.53 6.84 19.35
N THR A 383 15.63 7.73 19.72
CA THR A 383 16.00 8.78 20.67
C THR A 383 16.83 8.12 21.76
N ALA A 384 18.14 8.25 21.63
CA ALA A 384 18.98 8.13 22.81
C ALA A 384 18.33 9.05 23.85
N ASN A 385 17.78 8.47 24.87
CA ASN A 385 17.31 9.21 26.03
C ASN A 385 18.43 10.19 26.41
N ASN A 386 18.09 11.47 26.47
CA ASN A 386 18.88 12.60 26.98
C ASN A 386 19.74 13.43 26.02
N SER A 387 19.49 13.49 24.71
CA SER A 387 19.95 14.65 23.97
C SER A 387 18.77 15.40 23.34
N ARG A 388 18.73 16.71 23.51
CA ARG A 388 17.77 17.58 22.84
C ARG A 388 17.93 17.37 21.34
N THR A 389 17.07 16.53 20.74
CA THR A 389 17.04 16.33 19.29
C THR A 389 16.85 17.71 18.67
N HIS A 390 17.79 18.18 17.86
CA HIS A 390 17.70 19.50 17.26
C HIS A 390 16.46 19.55 16.36
N VAL A 391 15.64 20.59 16.50
CA VAL A 391 14.38 20.73 15.72
C VAL A 391 14.65 20.63 14.22
N GLY A 392 15.76 21.19 13.74
CA GLY A 392 16.19 21.09 12.35
C GLY A 392 16.49 19.67 11.89
N GLU A 393 17.03 18.82 12.76
CA GLU A 393 17.23 17.40 12.49
C GLU A 393 15.90 16.68 12.27
N ILE A 394 14.87 17.02 13.05
CA ILE A 394 13.53 16.47 12.88
C ILE A 394 12.95 16.87 11.52
N HIS A 395 13.10 18.15 11.13
CA HIS A 395 12.64 18.62 9.82
C HIS A 395 13.42 17.97 8.68
N PHE A 396 14.73 17.82 8.80
CA PHE A 396 15.55 17.09 7.85
C PHE A 396 15.08 15.63 7.71
N LYS A 397 14.92 14.91 8.80
CA LYS A 397 14.48 13.52 8.82
C LYS A 397 13.11 13.33 8.18
N ARG A 398 12.19 14.26 8.39
CA ARG A 398 10.81 14.17 7.87
C ARG A 398 10.66 14.58 6.41
N LYS A 399 11.45 15.57 5.95
CA LYS A 399 11.24 16.19 4.63
C LYS A 399 12.37 15.93 3.63
N CYS A 400 13.59 15.73 4.09
CA CYS A 400 14.78 15.69 3.24
C CYS A 400 15.40 14.28 3.18
N SER A 401 15.43 13.55 4.30
CA SER A 401 16.15 12.28 4.41
C SER A 401 15.60 11.17 3.52
N VAL A 402 14.36 11.30 3.07
CA VAL A 402 13.73 10.36 2.12
C VAL A 402 14.50 10.35 0.81
N CYS A 403 14.86 11.55 0.31
CA CYS A 403 15.54 11.71 -0.99
C CYS A 403 17.03 12.02 -0.86
N HIS A 404 17.52 12.50 0.28
CA HIS A 404 18.89 12.95 0.47
C HIS A 404 19.60 12.22 1.60
N SER A 405 20.87 11.84 1.42
CA SER A 405 21.75 11.41 2.49
C SER A 405 22.52 12.60 3.06
N ILE A 406 23.09 12.43 4.26
CA ILE A 406 24.06 13.36 4.89
C ILE A 406 25.46 12.76 4.94
N ASP A 407 25.62 11.52 4.49
CA ASP A 407 26.89 10.80 4.49
C ASP A 407 27.61 10.91 3.15
N LEU A 408 28.95 10.65 3.19
CA LEU A 408 29.76 10.52 1.97
C LEU A 408 29.43 9.25 1.16
N SER A 409 28.82 8.25 1.79
CA SER A 409 28.47 7.01 1.08
C SER A 409 27.46 7.32 -0.01
N HIS A 410 27.73 6.81 -1.21
CA HIS A 410 26.79 6.83 -2.32
C HIS A 410 25.52 6.09 -1.90
N SER A 411 24.57 6.84 -1.38
CA SER A 411 23.24 6.28 -1.11
C SER A 411 22.50 6.20 -2.44
N ASN A 412 21.76 5.12 -2.69
CA ASN A 412 20.84 5.00 -3.82
C ASN A 412 19.62 5.94 -3.67
N LYS A 413 19.85 7.13 -3.11
CA LYS A 413 18.81 8.14 -2.87
C LYS A 413 18.49 8.91 -4.15
N ALA A 414 17.24 9.29 -4.31
CA ALA A 414 16.76 10.06 -5.47
C ALA A 414 17.38 11.46 -5.59
N GLY A 415 17.84 12.04 -4.48
CA GLY A 415 18.53 13.32 -4.42
C GLY A 415 20.03 13.16 -4.14
N PRO A 416 20.85 14.19 -4.47
CA PRO A 416 22.28 14.17 -4.16
C PRO A 416 22.53 14.20 -2.66
N THR A 417 23.69 13.72 -2.23
CA THR A 417 24.07 13.85 -0.82
C THR A 417 24.16 15.32 -0.39
N LEU A 418 23.62 15.63 0.79
CA LEU A 418 23.76 16.95 1.44
C LEU A 418 24.98 17.04 2.36
N HIS A 419 25.86 16.03 2.34
CA HIS A 419 27.14 16.11 3.06
C HIS A 419 27.91 17.34 2.63
N LYS A 420 28.24 18.22 3.56
CA LYS A 420 28.94 19.51 3.31
C LYS A 420 28.27 20.35 2.19
N ILE A 421 26.95 20.48 2.28
CA ILE A 421 26.20 21.25 1.28
C ILE A 421 26.53 22.74 1.30
N MET A 422 26.81 23.32 2.49
CA MET A 422 27.12 24.71 2.61
C MET A 422 28.48 25.03 1.95
N GLY A 423 28.50 26.03 1.08
CA GLY A 423 29.64 26.39 0.27
C GLY A 423 29.85 25.57 -1.00
N ARG A 424 28.99 24.60 -1.28
CA ARG A 424 29.10 23.76 -2.47
C ARG A 424 28.43 24.42 -3.68
N GLN A 425 29.13 24.44 -4.83
CA GLN A 425 28.55 24.88 -6.11
C GLN A 425 27.35 24.00 -6.49
N ALA A 426 26.25 24.61 -6.95
CA ALA A 426 25.10 23.88 -7.46
C ALA A 426 25.50 22.94 -8.62
N GLY A 427 24.95 21.74 -8.65
CA GLY A 427 25.19 20.78 -9.73
C GLY A 427 26.61 20.18 -9.80
N SER A 428 27.45 20.32 -8.76
CA SER A 428 28.90 20.03 -8.85
C SER A 428 29.32 18.59 -8.48
N LEU A 429 28.43 17.73 -7.99
CA LEU A 429 28.80 16.34 -7.69
C LEU A 429 28.89 15.53 -8.98
N ASN A 430 30.03 14.88 -9.21
CA ASN A 430 30.31 14.12 -10.44
C ASN A 430 29.56 12.79 -10.51
N ASP A 431 29.15 12.28 -9.38
CA ASP A 431 28.50 10.98 -9.19
C ASP A 431 26.96 11.05 -9.12
N TYR A 432 26.40 12.24 -9.36
CA TYR A 432 24.96 12.44 -9.36
C TYR A 432 24.47 13.04 -10.70
N ASN A 433 23.43 12.46 -11.26
CA ASN A 433 22.85 12.93 -12.53
C ASN A 433 21.86 14.09 -12.32
N TYR A 434 22.38 15.30 -12.21
CA TYR A 434 21.58 16.51 -12.05
C TYR A 434 20.69 16.81 -13.27
N SER A 435 19.60 17.57 -13.05
CA SER A 435 18.88 18.24 -14.13
C SER A 435 19.77 19.26 -14.84
N ASP A 436 19.47 19.56 -16.10
CA ASP A 436 20.21 20.59 -16.84
C ASP A 436 20.11 21.95 -16.20
N ALA A 437 18.99 22.24 -15.53
CA ALA A 437 18.83 23.45 -14.72
C ALA A 437 19.88 23.56 -13.62
N LEU A 438 20.16 22.48 -12.88
CA LEU A 438 21.19 22.48 -11.84
C LEU A 438 22.61 22.37 -12.38
N LYS A 439 22.86 21.67 -13.49
CA LYS A 439 24.17 21.61 -14.15
C LYS A 439 24.62 22.98 -14.64
N ASN A 440 23.67 23.80 -15.10
CA ASN A 440 23.92 25.14 -15.62
C ASN A 440 23.75 26.25 -14.57
N ALA A 441 23.43 25.90 -13.32
CA ALA A 441 23.23 26.86 -12.26
C ALA A 441 24.57 27.51 -11.82
N ASN A 442 24.54 28.83 -11.64
CA ASN A 442 25.72 29.59 -11.25
C ASN A 442 25.58 30.23 -9.86
N PHE A 443 25.28 29.39 -8.86
CA PHE A 443 25.23 29.82 -7.47
C PHE A 443 25.80 28.74 -6.55
N VAL A 444 26.14 29.16 -5.34
CA VAL A 444 26.65 28.29 -4.27
C VAL A 444 25.52 28.05 -3.28
N TRP A 445 25.42 26.85 -2.77
CA TRP A 445 24.47 26.50 -1.71
C TRP A 445 24.94 27.14 -0.39
N ASP A 446 24.15 28.05 0.12
CA ASP A 446 24.35 28.71 1.42
C ASP A 446 22.99 28.87 2.13
N THR A 447 22.98 29.51 3.28
CA THR A 447 21.73 29.72 4.04
C THR A 447 20.72 30.58 3.31
N VAL A 448 21.17 31.48 2.42
CA VAL A 448 20.27 32.34 1.63
C VAL A 448 19.62 31.55 0.51
N THR A 449 20.41 30.89 -0.32
CA THR A 449 19.94 30.13 -1.47
C THR A 449 19.07 28.93 -1.05
N ILE A 450 19.39 28.26 0.07
CA ILE A 450 18.55 27.18 0.60
C ILE A 450 17.26 27.75 1.19
N ARG A 451 17.29 28.94 1.81
CA ARG A 451 16.08 29.63 2.25
C ARG A 451 15.15 29.93 1.08
N GLU A 452 15.66 30.57 0.04
CA GLU A 452 14.90 30.88 -1.17
C GLU A 452 14.29 29.63 -1.80
N LEU A 453 15.05 28.54 -1.87
CA LEU A 453 14.54 27.24 -2.35
C LEU A 453 13.30 26.77 -1.61
N PHE A 454 13.25 26.92 -0.28
CA PHE A 454 12.12 26.45 0.54
C PHE A 454 11.01 27.48 0.71
N GLU A 455 11.26 28.77 0.55
CA GLU A 455 10.25 29.83 0.60
C GLU A 455 9.50 29.96 -0.75
N GLN A 456 10.21 29.93 -1.87
CA GLN A 456 9.63 30.03 -3.22
C GLN A 456 9.18 28.66 -3.75
N GLY A 457 9.87 27.61 -3.33
CA GLY A 457 9.73 26.26 -3.86
C GLY A 457 10.68 25.97 -5.02
N PRO A 458 11.05 24.69 -5.22
CA PRO A 458 12.02 24.27 -6.23
C PRO A 458 11.66 24.67 -7.67
N ASN A 459 10.40 24.71 -8.01
CA ASN A 459 9.94 25.03 -9.36
C ASN A 459 10.13 26.51 -9.72
N GLU A 460 10.03 27.41 -8.74
CA GLU A 460 10.21 28.86 -8.91
C GLU A 460 11.68 29.24 -8.78
N PHE A 461 12.38 28.70 -7.79
CA PHE A 461 13.78 29.00 -7.53
C PHE A 461 14.72 28.39 -8.61
N ILE A 462 14.45 27.15 -9.05
CA ILE A 462 15.23 26.44 -10.06
C ILE A 462 14.25 25.79 -11.07
N PRO A 463 13.72 26.56 -12.03
CA PRO A 463 12.83 26.01 -13.07
C PRO A 463 13.50 24.84 -13.81
N GLY A 464 12.81 23.69 -13.86
CA GLY A 464 13.36 22.45 -14.42
C GLY A 464 14.18 21.61 -13.44
N SER A 465 14.14 21.93 -12.16
CA SER A 465 14.66 21.05 -11.09
C SER A 465 13.89 19.74 -11.03
N LYS A 466 14.61 18.64 -10.72
CA LYS A 466 14.00 17.32 -10.45
C LYS A 466 13.49 17.21 -9.01
N MET A 467 13.78 18.18 -8.15
CA MET A 467 13.34 18.18 -6.75
C MET A 467 11.81 18.36 -6.68
N PRO A 468 11.07 17.48 -5.97
CA PRO A 468 9.64 17.67 -5.75
C PRO A 468 9.35 18.96 -4.99
N LEU A 469 8.14 19.52 -5.14
CA LEU A 469 7.72 20.72 -4.41
C LEU A 469 7.82 20.48 -2.90
N GLN A 470 8.68 21.23 -2.25
CA GLN A 470 8.85 21.26 -0.81
C GLN A 470 8.86 22.73 -0.37
N VAL A 471 7.87 23.12 0.41
CA VAL A 471 7.77 24.46 0.98
C VAL A 471 7.77 24.35 2.50
N ILE A 472 8.49 25.22 3.19
CA ILE A 472 8.49 25.36 4.64
C ILE A 472 7.98 26.76 4.97
N SER A 473 6.69 26.86 5.27
CA SER A 473 6.00 28.13 5.48
C SER A 473 6.28 28.79 6.84
N GLN A 474 6.76 28.01 7.81
CA GLN A 474 7.07 28.55 9.15
C GLN A 474 8.54 28.92 9.24
N SER A 475 8.84 30.19 9.43
CA SER A 475 10.21 30.71 9.48
C SER A 475 11.06 30.06 10.59
N ASN A 476 10.47 29.73 11.74
CA ASN A 476 11.20 29.06 12.84
C ASN A 476 11.65 27.65 12.46
N ASP A 477 10.81 26.89 11.73
CA ASP A 477 11.13 25.55 11.27
C ASP A 477 12.23 25.60 10.20
N LEU A 478 12.14 26.58 9.29
CA LEU A 478 13.14 26.78 8.25
C LEU A 478 14.48 27.21 8.84
N ASN A 479 14.49 28.13 9.80
CA ASN A 479 15.70 28.52 10.53
C ASN A 479 16.36 27.31 11.21
N ALA A 480 15.56 26.50 11.92
CA ALA A 480 16.08 25.29 12.57
C ALA A 480 16.69 24.29 11.59
N LEU A 481 16.08 24.12 10.39
CA LEU A 481 16.65 23.27 9.33
C LEU A 481 17.95 23.83 8.79
N LEU A 482 18.04 25.13 8.55
CA LEU A 482 19.26 25.80 8.06
C LEU A 482 20.42 25.65 9.08
N ASP A 483 20.16 25.91 10.38
CA ASP A 483 21.12 25.72 11.45
C ASP A 483 21.64 24.27 11.51
N TYR A 484 20.75 23.30 11.30
CA TYR A 484 21.13 21.88 11.26
C TYR A 484 22.02 21.55 10.06
N LEU A 485 21.68 22.02 8.85
CA LEU A 485 22.50 21.80 7.64
C LEU A 485 23.86 22.51 7.72
N GLU A 486 23.91 23.71 8.33
CA GLU A 486 25.14 24.45 8.56
C GLU A 486 26.04 23.68 9.52
N LYS A 487 25.51 23.20 10.63
CA LYS A 487 26.22 22.36 11.59
C LYS A 487 26.82 21.11 10.94
N LEU A 488 26.04 20.39 10.14
CA LEU A 488 26.50 19.21 9.38
C LEU A 488 27.64 19.53 8.40
N SER A 489 27.68 20.77 7.88
CA SER A 489 28.73 21.22 6.96
C SER A 489 29.97 21.67 7.68
N GLY A 490 29.86 22.14 8.95
CA GLY A 490 30.94 22.69 9.76
C GLY A 490 31.63 21.71 10.71
N GLU A 491 31.06 20.51 10.97
CA GLU A 491 31.71 19.49 11.81
C GLU A 491 32.93 18.90 11.10
N HIS A 492 34.03 19.61 11.12
CA HIS A 492 35.36 19.05 10.91
C HIS A 492 35.76 18.30 12.18
N VAL A 493 35.93 17.01 12.02
CA VAL A 493 36.58 16.09 12.94
C VAL A 493 37.83 16.80 13.54
N ILE A 494 37.78 17.17 14.81
CA ILE A 494 38.97 17.30 15.61
C ILE A 494 39.46 15.87 15.80
N THR A 495 40.34 15.40 14.93
CA THR A 495 41.16 14.23 15.21
C THR A 495 42.11 14.65 16.31
N ASP A 496 41.81 14.25 17.54
CA ASP A 496 42.77 14.26 18.62
C ASP A 496 44.02 13.51 18.17
N LYS A 497 45.15 14.25 18.25
CA LYS A 497 46.51 13.72 18.13
C LYS A 497 46.88 12.95 19.39
#